data_873699ccf2d1ca4f87d4f4a65533d604
#
_entry.id   873699ccf2d1ca4f87d4f4a65533d604
#
_cell.length_a   1.000
_cell.length_b   1.000
_cell.length_c   1.000
_cell.angle_alpha   90.00
_cell.angle_beta   90.00
_cell.angle_gamma   90.00
#
_symmetry.space_group_name_H-M   'P 1'
#
loop_
_entity.id
_entity.type
_entity.pdbx_description
1 polymer ?
#
loop_
_entity_poly.entity_id
_entity_poly.type
_entity_poly.pdbx_seq_one_letter_code
_entity_poly.pdbx_strand_id
1 'polypeptide(L)'
;MSDDHKPDNEDELIRIEAAGCDVTDGRVAGKLSLSRAIGDLAYKKNASLGIEAQAITCVPDITKRIRTDEDTFIIVACDGIWDVLTS
;
A
#
# COMPACT_ATOMS: atom_id res chain seq x y z
N MET A 1 1.88 -13.94 -4.41
CA MET A 1 1.60 -13.04 -5.54
C MET A 1 1.58 -11.56 -5.13
N SER A 2 1.24 -11.24 -3.91
CA SER A 2 1.21 -9.84 -3.46
C SER A 2 2.34 -9.54 -2.49
N ASP A 3 2.80 -8.30 -2.53
CA ASP A 3 3.74 -7.72 -1.58
C ASP A 3 3.03 -6.67 -0.76
N ASP A 4 3.29 -6.64 0.55
CA ASP A 4 2.66 -5.68 1.44
C ASP A 4 3.20 -4.27 1.20
N HIS A 5 2.31 -3.30 1.09
CA HIS A 5 2.65 -1.89 0.96
C HIS A 5 2.69 -1.22 2.34
N LYS A 6 3.83 -1.33 3.01
CA LYS A 6 4.05 -0.68 4.31
C LYS A 6 4.70 0.69 4.12
N PRO A 7 4.38 1.69 4.98
CA PRO A 7 4.94 3.03 4.84
C PRO A 7 6.46 3.12 4.87
N ASP A 8 7.13 2.19 5.52
CA ASP A 8 8.59 2.11 5.62
C ASP A 8 9.26 1.28 4.52
N ASN A 9 8.49 0.68 3.61
CA ASN A 9 9.06 0.11 2.40
C ASN A 9 9.67 1.22 1.54
N GLU A 10 10.82 0.99 0.95
CA GLU A 10 11.63 2.02 0.28
C GLU A 10 10.83 2.86 -0.74
N ASP A 11 10.16 2.22 -1.68
CA ASP A 11 9.39 2.93 -2.72
C ASP A 11 8.20 3.69 -2.14
N GLU A 12 7.54 3.13 -1.13
CA GLU A 12 6.43 3.77 -0.44
C GLU A 12 6.92 4.99 0.36
N LEU A 13 8.01 4.84 1.08
CA LEU A 13 8.63 5.90 1.87
C LEU A 13 9.02 7.10 0.99
N ILE A 14 9.70 6.85 -0.13
CA ILE A 14 10.09 7.89 -1.09
C ILE A 14 8.87 8.67 -1.56
N ARG A 15 7.80 8.01 -1.93
CA ARG A 15 6.56 8.67 -2.37
C ARG A 15 5.94 9.51 -1.26
N ILE A 16 5.83 8.96 -0.05
CA ILE A 16 5.21 9.63 1.10
C ILE A 16 5.99 10.90 1.47
N GLU A 17 7.31 10.82 1.53
CA GLU A 17 8.16 11.97 1.82
C GLU A 17 8.11 13.01 0.70
N ALA A 18 8.12 12.59 -0.55
CA ALA A 18 7.97 13.50 -1.70
C ALA A 18 6.61 14.20 -1.72
N ALA A 19 5.58 13.59 -1.16
CA ALA A 19 4.26 14.20 -1.01
C ALA A 19 4.16 15.19 0.18
N GLY A 20 5.23 15.32 0.96
CA GLY A 20 5.28 16.25 2.10
C GLY A 20 4.83 15.65 3.43
N CYS A 21 4.70 14.34 3.51
CA CYS A 21 4.42 13.63 4.76
C CYS A 21 5.67 12.92 5.27
N ASP A 22 5.71 12.70 6.58
CA ASP A 22 6.74 11.90 7.22
C ASP A 22 6.22 10.50 7.56
N VAL A 23 7.15 9.57 7.79
CA VAL A 23 6.87 8.25 8.33
C VAL A 23 7.56 8.11 9.67
N THR A 24 6.77 7.84 10.72
CA THR A 24 7.25 7.68 12.09
C THR A 24 6.70 6.38 12.65
N ASP A 25 7.57 5.53 13.18
CA ASP A 25 7.21 4.20 13.72
C ASP A 25 6.42 3.34 12.70
N GLY A 26 6.83 3.38 11.43
CA GLY A 26 6.16 2.66 10.35
C GLY A 26 4.75 3.19 10.01
N ARG A 27 4.45 4.44 10.38
CA ARG A 27 3.14 5.07 10.16
C ARG A 27 3.26 6.41 9.46
N VAL A 28 2.42 6.63 8.47
CA VAL A 28 2.29 7.92 7.79
C VAL A 28 1.78 8.96 8.79
N ALA A 29 2.51 10.06 8.92
CA ALA A 29 2.27 11.12 9.90
C ALA A 29 2.11 10.58 11.33
N GLY A 30 2.77 9.47 11.65
CA GLY A 30 2.69 8.81 12.95
C GLY A 30 1.34 8.16 13.27
N LYS A 31 0.43 8.05 12.31
CA LYS A 31 -0.95 7.61 12.53
C LYS A 31 -1.35 6.38 11.72
N LEU A 32 -1.19 6.41 10.41
CA LEU A 32 -1.72 5.40 9.50
C LEU A 32 -0.64 4.37 9.14
N SER A 33 -0.90 3.11 9.44
CA SER A 33 0.02 1.98 9.17
C SER A 33 -0.05 1.44 7.73
N LEU A 34 -0.78 2.14 6.86
CA LEU A 34 -0.94 1.79 5.44
C LEU A 34 -0.31 2.86 4.57
N SER A 35 0.18 2.48 3.40
CA SER A 35 0.69 3.41 2.39
C SER A 35 -0.21 3.53 1.17
N ARG A 36 -1.18 2.63 1.03
CA ARG A 36 -2.17 2.65 -0.05
C ARG A 36 -3.55 2.33 0.47
N ALA A 37 -4.56 3.09 0.05
CA ALA A 37 -5.94 2.91 0.44
C ALA A 37 -6.90 3.59 -0.53
N ILE A 38 -8.12 3.09 -0.62
CA ILE A 38 -9.26 3.82 -1.20
C ILE A 38 -9.82 4.71 -0.09
N GLY A 39 -10.16 5.94 -0.40
CA GLY A 39 -10.57 6.90 0.61
C GLY A 39 -9.38 7.60 1.28
N ASP A 40 -9.40 7.77 2.59
CA ASP A 40 -8.38 8.47 3.37
C ASP A 40 -7.98 9.82 2.78
N LEU A 41 -8.98 10.64 2.43
CA LEU A 41 -8.82 11.86 1.65
C LEU A 41 -7.92 12.90 2.32
N ALA A 42 -7.76 12.86 3.63
CA ALA A 42 -6.85 13.75 4.36
C ALA A 42 -5.39 13.63 3.89
N TYR A 43 -4.99 12.47 3.37
CA TYR A 43 -3.66 12.18 2.85
C TYR A 43 -3.54 12.34 1.32
N LYS A 44 -4.58 12.86 0.68
CA LYS A 44 -4.69 12.99 -0.80
C LYS A 44 -4.96 14.44 -1.23
N LYS A 45 -4.50 15.40 -0.45
CA LYS A 45 -4.83 16.83 -0.64
C LYS A 45 -3.69 17.64 -1.27
N ASN A 46 -2.61 17.04 -1.69
CA ASN A 46 -1.54 17.78 -2.35
C ASN A 46 -1.95 18.08 -3.80
N ALA A 47 -2.43 19.31 -4.03
CA ALA A 47 -2.97 19.73 -5.33
C ALA A 47 -1.91 19.78 -6.44
N SER A 48 -0.62 19.79 -6.10
CA SER A 48 0.47 19.78 -7.08
C SER A 48 0.83 18.39 -7.58
N LEU A 49 0.23 17.33 -7.00
CA LEU A 49 0.56 15.95 -7.31
C LEU A 49 -0.64 15.20 -7.90
N GLY A 50 -0.37 14.29 -8.82
CA GLY A 50 -1.37 13.35 -9.33
C GLY A 50 -1.76 12.30 -8.29
N ILE A 51 -2.76 11.51 -8.63
CA ILE A 51 -3.33 10.47 -7.75
C ILE A 51 -2.29 9.43 -7.31
N GLU A 52 -1.35 9.09 -8.18
CA GLU A 52 -0.29 8.10 -7.95
C GLU A 52 0.81 8.61 -7.01
N ALA A 53 0.95 9.92 -6.88
CA ALA A 53 2.03 10.54 -6.13
C ALA A 53 1.61 11.09 -4.75
N GLN A 54 0.36 10.94 -4.37
CA GLN A 54 -0.14 11.35 -3.06
C GLN A 54 0.51 10.52 -1.94
N ALA A 55 0.53 11.05 -0.72
CA ALA A 55 1.10 10.35 0.43
C ALA A 55 0.47 8.97 0.62
N ILE A 56 -0.86 8.89 0.54
CA ILE A 56 -1.60 7.63 0.42
C ILE A 56 -2.18 7.59 -0.99
N THR A 57 -1.92 6.54 -1.74
CA THR A 57 -2.47 6.37 -3.08
C THR A 57 -3.45 5.20 -3.13
N CYS A 58 -4.43 5.28 -4.02
CA CYS A 58 -5.30 4.15 -4.32
C CYS A 58 -4.83 3.32 -5.52
N VAL A 59 -3.75 3.72 -6.16
CA VAL A 59 -3.21 3.01 -7.34
C VAL A 59 -2.60 1.68 -6.89
N PRO A 60 -3.09 0.54 -7.41
CA PRO A 60 -2.55 -0.76 -7.04
C PRO A 60 -1.31 -1.12 -7.85
N ASP A 61 -0.50 -2.01 -7.34
CA ASP A 61 0.42 -2.77 -8.17
C ASP A 61 -0.35 -3.89 -8.86
N ILE A 62 -0.02 -4.14 -10.12
CA ILE A 62 -0.70 -5.16 -10.93
C ILE A 62 0.31 -6.23 -11.32
N THR A 63 0.06 -7.44 -10.89
CA THR A 63 0.76 -8.62 -11.38
C THR A 63 -0.17 -9.46 -12.23
N LYS A 64 0.37 -10.02 -13.30
CA LYS A 64 -0.39 -10.86 -14.22
C LYS A 64 0.28 -12.23 -14.35
N ARG A 65 -0.51 -13.26 -14.19
CA ARG A 65 -0.05 -14.63 -14.34
C ARG A 65 -1.07 -15.42 -15.16
N ILE A 66 -0.56 -16.26 -16.07
CA ILE A 66 -1.42 -17.19 -16.82
C ILE A 66 -1.80 -18.33 -15.88
N ARG A 67 -3.11 -18.61 -15.78
CA ARG A 67 -3.62 -19.73 -14.99
C ARG A 67 -3.17 -21.05 -15.63
N THR A 68 -2.74 -21.99 -14.81
CA THR A 68 -2.41 -23.35 -15.19
C THR A 68 -3.32 -24.35 -14.50
N ASP A 69 -3.33 -25.62 -14.95
CA ASP A 69 -4.14 -26.68 -14.34
C ASP A 69 -3.70 -27.04 -12.92
N GLU A 70 -2.51 -26.60 -12.49
CA GLU A 70 -2.00 -26.76 -11.13
C GLU A 70 -2.60 -25.73 -10.16
N ASP A 71 -3.17 -24.65 -10.67
CA ASP A 71 -3.82 -23.62 -9.87
C ASP A 71 -5.22 -24.09 -9.46
N THR A 72 -5.40 -24.42 -8.19
CA THR A 72 -6.64 -25.00 -7.68
C THR A 72 -7.55 -23.98 -7.00
N PHE A 73 -7.00 -22.95 -6.35
CA PHE A 73 -7.76 -21.91 -5.64
C PHE A 73 -6.95 -20.62 -5.50
N ILE A 74 -7.65 -19.55 -5.14
CA ILE A 74 -7.06 -18.25 -4.81
C ILE A 74 -7.46 -17.92 -3.37
N ILE A 75 -6.50 -17.41 -2.60
CA ILE A 75 -6.76 -16.86 -1.27
C ILE A 75 -6.65 -15.35 -1.34
N VAL A 76 -7.69 -14.65 -0.92
CA VAL A 76 -7.71 -13.20 -0.75
C VAL A 76 -8.10 -12.93 0.69
N ALA A 77 -7.20 -12.33 1.45
CA ALA A 77 -7.41 -12.11 2.88
C ALA A 77 -6.78 -10.80 3.35
N CYS A 78 -7.26 -10.29 4.46
CA CYS A 78 -6.70 -9.12 5.14
C CYS A 78 -5.71 -9.53 6.25
N ASP A 79 -5.16 -8.55 6.95
CA ASP A 79 -4.19 -8.73 8.03
C ASP A 79 -4.73 -9.55 9.22
N GLY A 80 -6.02 -9.65 9.38
CA GLY A 80 -6.61 -10.59 10.36
C GLY A 80 -6.15 -12.03 10.17
N ILE A 81 -5.75 -12.39 8.94
CA ILE A 81 -5.14 -13.69 8.63
C ILE A 81 -3.60 -13.58 8.62
N TRP A 82 -3.07 -12.57 7.95
CA TRP A 82 -1.62 -12.47 7.69
C TRP A 82 -0.79 -12.08 8.92
N ASP A 83 -1.39 -11.46 9.94
CA ASP A 83 -0.71 -11.16 11.21
C ASP A 83 -0.36 -12.41 12.01
N VAL A 84 -1.03 -13.53 11.77
CA VAL A 84 -0.80 -14.82 12.45
C VAL A 84 -0.29 -15.90 11.51
N LEU A 85 -0.44 -15.74 10.20
CA LEU A 85 0.04 -16.64 9.16
C LEU A 85 0.82 -15.84 8.11
N THR A 86 1.88 -16.43 7.56
CA THR A 86 2.63 -15.81 6.47
C THR A 86 1.88 -15.96 5.14
N SER A 87 1.95 -14.94 4.33
CA SER A 87 1.40 -15.00 2.96
C SER A 87 2.27 -15.90 2.01
#